data_17b58b876998a21ba041a1a8c76e257a
#
_entry.id   17b58b876998a21ba041a1a8c76e257a
#
_cell.length_a   1.000
_cell.length_b   1.000
_cell.length_c   1.000
_cell.angle_alpha   90.00
_cell.angle_beta   90.00
_cell.angle_gamma   90.00
#
_symmetry.space_group_name_H-M   'P 1'
#
loop_
_entity.id
_entity.type
_entity.pdbx_description
1 polymer ?
#
loop_
_entity_poly.entity_id
_entity_poly.type
_entity_poly.pdbx_seq_one_letter_code
_entity_poly.pdbx_strand_id
1 'polypeptide(L)'
;MNGTKYQKSRRTISDYPYSVIKRPKAHNKLGRSVTVGRFKGYAMYSLTLEERATCPTTCQRWADCYGNNMPFAHRLEHGLDLERALFRDVGAACRDHPKGVLIRLHVLGDFYSPEYVGVWEELLATHDNLAAFGYTHRNDPSCAIRQELE
;
A
#
# COMPACT_ATOMS: atom_id res chain seq x y z
N MET A 1 22.00 8.62 7.08
CA MET A 1 20.88 8.14 6.27
C MET A 1 21.00 8.66 4.86
N ASN A 2 21.02 7.79 3.90
CA ASN A 2 20.96 8.22 2.51
C ASN A 2 19.56 8.77 2.26
N GLY A 3 19.44 10.07 2.12
CA GLY A 3 18.18 10.67 1.71
C GLY A 3 17.70 10.11 0.38
N THR A 4 16.43 10.21 0.13
CA THR A 4 15.86 9.84 -1.17
C THR A 4 16.52 10.67 -2.27
N LYS A 5 16.99 10.00 -3.32
CA LYS A 5 17.60 10.68 -4.48
C LYS A 5 16.60 11.46 -5.34
N TYR A 6 15.32 11.29 -5.07
CA TYR A 6 14.21 11.92 -5.78
C TYR A 6 13.42 12.80 -4.83
N GLN A 7 12.65 13.67 -5.40
CA GLN A 7 11.86 14.61 -4.64
C GLN A 7 10.82 13.87 -3.79
N LYS A 8 10.81 14.16 -2.48
CA LYS A 8 9.81 13.64 -1.56
C LYS A 8 8.41 14.09 -1.99
N SER A 9 7.42 13.25 -1.83
CA SER A 9 6.03 13.65 -2.03
C SER A 9 5.71 14.89 -1.18
N ARG A 10 5.12 15.89 -1.80
CA ARG A 10 4.71 17.12 -1.12
C ARG A 10 3.28 17.03 -0.58
N ARG A 11 2.57 15.98 -0.94
CA ARG A 11 1.15 15.85 -0.57
C ARG A 11 1.01 14.95 0.62
N THR A 12 0.34 15.46 1.63
CA THR A 12 -0.15 14.69 2.76
C THR A 12 -1.55 14.18 2.47
N ILE A 13 -2.09 13.35 3.35
CA ILE A 13 -3.47 12.87 3.23
C ILE A 13 -4.46 14.03 3.24
N SER A 14 -4.23 15.03 4.08
CA SER A 14 -5.11 16.22 4.18
C SER A 14 -5.14 17.05 2.91
N ASP A 15 -4.05 17.05 2.16
CA ASP A 15 -3.92 17.80 0.91
C ASP A 15 -4.38 16.98 -0.31
N TYR A 16 -4.81 15.75 -0.10
CA TYR A 16 -5.14 14.82 -1.17
C TYR A 16 -6.64 14.86 -1.48
N PRO A 17 -7.06 15.44 -2.61
CA PRO A 17 -8.48 15.52 -2.96
C PRO A 17 -9.06 14.19 -3.45
N TYR A 18 -8.22 13.17 -3.62
CA TYR A 18 -8.61 11.87 -4.16
C TYR A 18 -8.38 10.75 -3.15
N SER A 19 -8.91 9.57 -3.47
CA SER A 19 -8.67 8.36 -2.68
C SER A 19 -7.18 8.06 -2.50
N VAL A 20 -6.81 7.58 -1.31
CA VAL A 20 -5.44 7.13 -1.00
C VAL A 20 -5.09 5.82 -1.70
N ILE A 21 -6.09 5.02 -2.08
CA ILE A 21 -5.91 3.87 -2.96
C ILE A 21 -6.27 4.26 -4.38
N LYS A 22 -5.50 3.80 -5.34
CA LYS A 22 -5.66 4.19 -6.75
C LYS A 22 -5.85 2.97 -7.65
N ARG A 23 -6.76 3.11 -8.62
CA ARG A 23 -6.87 2.15 -9.70
C ARG A 23 -5.72 2.35 -10.69
N PRO A 24 -5.02 1.28 -11.09
CA PRO A 24 -4.02 1.37 -12.16
C PRO A 24 -4.67 1.84 -13.47
N LYS A 25 -3.88 2.48 -14.31
CA LYS A 25 -4.31 2.79 -15.67
C LYS A 25 -4.46 1.48 -16.45
N ALA A 26 -5.34 1.47 -17.45
CA ALA A 26 -5.66 0.27 -18.22
C ALA A 26 -4.43 -0.41 -18.87
N HIS A 27 -3.40 0.37 -19.20
CA HIS A 27 -2.17 -0.12 -19.82
C HIS A 27 -1.04 -0.49 -18.84
N ASN A 28 -1.28 -0.37 -17.53
CA ASN A 28 -0.30 -0.77 -16.52
C ASN A 28 -0.26 -2.30 -16.38
N LYS A 29 0.88 -2.82 -15.91
CA LYS A 29 1.08 -4.26 -15.68
C LYS A 29 0.00 -4.88 -14.79
N LEU A 30 -0.47 -4.15 -13.78
CA LEU A 30 -1.51 -4.64 -12.88
C LEU A 30 -2.89 -4.72 -13.54
N GLY A 31 -3.14 -3.88 -14.56
CA GLY A 31 -4.48 -3.74 -15.13
C GLY A 31 -5.48 -3.13 -14.14
N ARG A 32 -6.72 -2.94 -14.60
CA ARG A 32 -7.80 -2.35 -13.78
C ARG A 32 -8.65 -3.38 -13.06
N SER A 33 -8.61 -4.62 -13.53
CA SER A 33 -9.38 -5.73 -12.94
C SER A 33 -8.59 -7.02 -13.09
N VAL A 34 -8.83 -7.95 -12.18
CA VAL A 34 -8.22 -9.27 -12.22
C VAL A 34 -8.92 -10.11 -13.29
N THR A 35 -8.14 -10.71 -14.18
CA THR A 35 -8.66 -11.45 -15.35
C THR A 35 -8.66 -12.96 -15.18
N VAL A 36 -7.86 -13.48 -14.24
CA VAL A 36 -7.70 -14.93 -14.04
C VAL A 36 -7.62 -15.27 -12.55
N GLY A 37 -7.91 -16.53 -12.22
CA GLY A 37 -7.70 -17.10 -10.89
C GLY A 37 -8.81 -16.79 -9.90
N ARG A 38 -8.48 -16.99 -8.64
CA ARG A 38 -9.40 -16.89 -7.50
C ARG A 38 -10.12 -15.55 -7.41
N PHE A 39 -9.43 -14.46 -7.74
CA PHE A 39 -9.96 -13.12 -7.62
C PHE A 39 -10.44 -12.54 -8.95
N LYS A 40 -10.72 -13.40 -9.94
CA LYS A 40 -11.21 -12.95 -11.25
C LYS A 40 -12.42 -12.04 -11.09
N GLY A 41 -12.34 -10.88 -11.72
CA GLY A 41 -13.39 -9.86 -11.69
C GLY A 41 -13.26 -8.84 -10.57
N TYR A 42 -12.31 -9.02 -9.64
CA TYR A 42 -12.03 -8.01 -8.62
C TYR A 42 -11.43 -6.76 -9.25
N ALA A 43 -11.86 -5.59 -8.77
CA ALA A 43 -11.25 -4.32 -9.15
C ALA A 43 -9.87 -4.20 -8.52
N MET A 44 -8.87 -3.86 -9.33
CA MET A 44 -7.49 -3.69 -8.85
C MET A 44 -7.26 -2.28 -8.34
N TYR A 45 -6.64 -2.18 -7.17
CA TYR A 45 -6.15 -0.93 -6.58
C TYR A 45 -4.71 -1.09 -6.11
N SER A 46 -4.04 0.03 -5.90
CA SER A 46 -2.70 0.06 -5.37
C SER A 46 -2.53 1.15 -4.32
N LEU A 47 -1.59 0.94 -3.41
CA LEU A 47 -1.20 1.88 -2.36
C LEU A 47 0.30 2.14 -2.48
N THR A 48 0.70 3.41 -2.40
CA THR A 48 2.10 3.81 -2.51
C THR A 48 2.47 4.67 -1.31
N LEU A 49 3.37 4.18 -0.48
CA LEU A 49 3.89 4.89 0.68
C LEU A 49 5.28 5.46 0.40
N GLU A 50 5.80 6.23 1.33
CA GLU A 50 7.17 6.74 1.25
C GLU A 50 8.14 5.58 1.51
N GLU A 51 8.81 5.11 0.46
CA GLU A 51 9.90 4.16 0.62
C GLU A 51 11.00 4.77 1.50
N ARG A 52 11.79 3.96 2.13
CA ARG A 52 12.80 4.31 3.13
C ARG A 52 12.22 4.83 4.44
N ALA A 53 11.26 5.75 4.41
CA ALA A 53 10.58 6.20 5.64
C ALA A 53 9.75 5.08 6.30
N THR A 54 9.17 4.20 5.49
CA THR A 54 8.36 3.07 5.96
C THR A 54 9.09 1.73 5.89
N CYS A 55 10.19 1.66 5.16
CA CYS A 55 10.96 0.42 4.96
C CYS A 55 11.93 0.17 6.11
N PRO A 56 12.28 -1.11 6.40
CA PRO A 56 13.33 -1.41 7.36
C PRO A 56 14.69 -0.92 6.84
N THR A 57 15.53 -0.42 7.74
CA THR A 57 16.90 0.02 7.40
C THR A 57 17.78 -1.12 6.90
N THR A 58 17.39 -2.35 7.21
CA THR A 58 18.05 -3.59 6.76
C THR A 58 17.64 -4.03 5.36
N CYS A 59 16.80 -3.26 4.66
CA CYS A 59 16.39 -3.60 3.31
C CYS A 59 17.59 -3.71 2.37
N GLN A 60 17.75 -4.87 1.75
CA GLN A 60 18.89 -5.16 0.86
C GLN A 60 18.84 -4.33 -0.42
N ARG A 61 17.68 -3.76 -0.75
CA ARG A 61 17.48 -2.92 -1.94
C ARG A 61 17.55 -1.43 -1.62
N TRP A 62 18.11 -1.08 -0.47
CA TRP A 62 18.14 0.31 -0.01
C TRP A 62 18.79 1.27 -1.01
N ALA A 63 19.94 0.87 -1.58
CA ALA A 63 20.70 1.70 -2.51
C ALA A 63 20.09 1.75 -3.91
N ASP A 64 19.55 0.63 -4.38
CA ASP A 64 18.97 0.45 -5.72
C ASP A 64 17.45 0.28 -5.67
N CYS A 65 16.79 0.97 -4.75
CA CYS A 65 15.35 0.92 -4.57
C CYS A 65 14.61 1.19 -5.88
N TYR A 66 13.62 0.38 -6.16
CA TYR A 66 12.72 0.54 -7.31
C TYR A 66 12.15 1.96 -7.41
N GLY A 67 11.88 2.60 -6.26
CA GLY A 67 11.39 3.97 -6.19
C GLY A 67 12.33 5.00 -6.81
N ASN A 68 13.62 4.69 -6.96
CA ASN A 68 14.55 5.59 -7.63
C ASN A 68 14.18 5.84 -9.10
N ASN A 69 13.43 4.93 -9.71
CA ASN A 69 12.94 5.03 -11.08
C ASN A 69 11.54 5.67 -11.16
N MET A 70 11.00 6.13 -10.03
CA MET A 70 9.67 6.71 -9.94
C MET A 70 9.71 8.09 -9.25
N PRO A 71 10.49 9.06 -9.78
CA PRO A 71 10.70 10.33 -9.08
C PRO A 71 9.45 11.20 -8.96
N PHE A 72 8.48 11.02 -9.86
CA PHE A 72 7.25 11.80 -9.89
C PHE A 72 6.03 11.09 -9.28
N ALA A 73 6.19 9.88 -8.80
CA ALA A 73 5.09 9.18 -8.15
C ALA A 73 4.70 9.87 -6.84
N HIS A 74 3.43 10.01 -6.60
CA HIS A 74 2.93 10.51 -5.33
C HIS A 74 3.08 9.43 -4.27
N ARG A 75 3.73 9.79 -3.18
CA ARG A 75 3.95 8.93 -2.02
C ARG A 75 3.16 9.47 -0.85
N LEU A 76 2.37 8.63 -0.23
CA LEU A 76 1.56 9.02 0.91
C LEU A 76 2.42 8.98 2.18
N GLU A 77 2.27 9.97 3.02
CA GLU A 77 2.89 9.94 4.35
C GLU A 77 2.19 8.89 5.22
N HIS A 78 2.99 8.15 5.99
CA HIS A 78 2.47 7.22 6.97
C HIS A 78 1.98 7.95 8.22
N GLY A 79 1.05 7.33 8.94
CA GLY A 79 0.54 7.86 10.20
C GLY A 79 -0.98 7.72 10.32
N LEU A 80 -1.55 8.33 11.36
CA LEU A 80 -2.97 8.20 11.69
C LEU A 80 -3.89 8.75 10.60
N ASP A 81 -3.50 9.82 9.92
CA ASP A 81 -4.31 10.38 8.85
C ASP A 81 -4.43 9.42 7.67
N LEU A 82 -3.33 8.74 7.32
CA LEU A 82 -3.35 7.67 6.32
C LEU A 82 -4.29 6.54 6.76
N GLU A 83 -4.16 6.09 7.99
CA GLU A 83 -4.94 4.97 8.52
C GLU A 83 -6.44 5.28 8.51
N ARG A 84 -6.84 6.48 8.92
CA ARG A 84 -8.23 6.94 8.84
C ARG A 84 -8.73 7.00 7.40
N ALA A 85 -7.90 7.53 6.50
CA ALA A 85 -8.24 7.61 5.08
C ALA A 85 -8.38 6.21 4.45
N LEU A 86 -7.61 5.23 4.88
CA LEU A 86 -7.73 3.85 4.42
C LEU A 86 -9.10 3.26 4.79
N PHE A 87 -9.56 3.44 6.02
CA PHE A 87 -10.90 2.97 6.41
C PHE A 87 -11.98 3.60 5.53
N ARG A 88 -11.91 4.89 5.28
CA ARG A 88 -12.86 5.62 4.42
C ARG A 88 -12.81 5.12 2.98
N ASP A 89 -11.63 5.09 2.38
CA ASP A 89 -11.47 4.90 0.94
C ASP A 89 -11.57 3.43 0.54
N VAL A 90 -11.06 2.52 1.35
CA VAL A 90 -11.23 1.07 1.12
C VAL A 90 -12.70 0.70 1.29
N GLY A 91 -13.38 1.24 2.31
CA GLY A 91 -14.81 1.02 2.48
C GLY A 91 -15.63 1.50 1.28
N ALA A 92 -15.31 2.68 0.74
CA ALA A 92 -15.94 3.21 -0.46
C ALA A 92 -15.70 2.32 -1.68
N ALA A 93 -14.46 1.87 -1.88
CA ALA A 93 -14.12 0.96 -2.99
C ALA A 93 -14.89 -0.36 -2.91
N CYS A 94 -15.01 -0.94 -1.73
CA CYS A 94 -15.75 -2.19 -1.52
C CYS A 94 -17.24 -2.01 -1.80
N ARG A 95 -17.81 -0.86 -1.50
CA ARG A 95 -19.21 -0.54 -1.87
C ARG A 95 -19.39 -0.35 -3.37
N ASP A 96 -18.42 0.31 -4.03
CA ASP A 96 -18.47 0.58 -5.46
C ASP A 96 -18.23 -0.68 -6.31
N HIS A 97 -17.57 -1.66 -5.75
CA HIS A 97 -17.23 -2.92 -6.43
C HIS A 97 -17.69 -4.14 -5.61
N PRO A 98 -19.00 -4.42 -5.61
CA PRO A 98 -19.55 -5.52 -4.80
C PRO A 98 -18.94 -6.88 -5.13
N LYS A 99 -18.46 -7.08 -6.36
CA LYS A 99 -17.82 -8.33 -6.77
C LYS A 99 -16.49 -8.56 -6.08
N GLY A 100 -15.78 -7.50 -5.77
CA GLY A 100 -14.54 -7.55 -5.00
C GLY A 100 -13.53 -6.49 -5.35
N VAL A 101 -12.64 -6.25 -4.41
CA VAL A 101 -11.52 -5.31 -4.49
C VAL A 101 -10.26 -6.06 -4.11
N LEU A 102 -9.23 -5.97 -4.95
CA LEU A 102 -7.89 -6.48 -4.67
C LEU A 102 -6.91 -5.33 -4.61
N ILE A 103 -6.22 -5.19 -3.48
CA ILE A 103 -5.28 -4.08 -3.27
C ILE A 103 -3.85 -4.62 -3.25
N ARG A 104 -3.00 -4.07 -4.11
CA ARG A 104 -1.56 -4.26 -4.00
C ARG A 104 -1.03 -3.34 -2.91
N LEU A 105 -0.59 -3.95 -1.82
CA LEU A 105 0.03 -3.21 -0.73
C LEU A 105 1.46 -2.86 -1.11
N HIS A 106 1.73 -1.58 -1.01
CA HIS A 106 3.04 -0.96 -1.07
C HIS A 106 3.75 -1.19 -2.41
N VAL A 107 3.25 -0.50 -3.44
CA VAL A 107 4.01 -0.34 -4.69
C VAL A 107 5.40 0.20 -4.36
N LEU A 108 5.46 1.17 -3.44
CA LEU A 108 6.65 1.60 -2.73
C LEU A 108 6.35 1.62 -1.23
N GLY A 109 7.38 1.46 -0.40
CA GLY A 109 7.23 1.43 1.05
C GLY A 109 7.00 0.03 1.60
N ASP A 110 6.72 -0.04 2.89
CA ASP A 110 6.51 -1.28 3.62
C ASP A 110 5.64 -1.02 4.85
N PHE A 111 5.28 -2.07 5.58
CA PHE A 111 4.63 -1.96 6.87
C PHE A 111 5.54 -1.23 7.86
N TYR A 112 5.06 -0.17 8.48
CA TYR A 112 5.87 0.71 9.32
C TYR A 112 5.61 0.54 10.81
N SER A 113 4.53 -0.12 11.20
CA SER A 113 4.21 -0.37 12.62
C SER A 113 3.30 -1.58 12.77
N PRO A 114 3.27 -2.24 13.95
CA PRO A 114 2.28 -3.30 14.24
C PRO A 114 0.84 -2.79 14.17
N GLU A 115 0.59 -1.56 14.62
CA GLU A 115 -0.74 -0.93 14.57
C GLU A 115 -1.24 -0.79 13.15
N TYR A 116 -0.35 -0.45 12.22
CA TYR A 116 -0.70 -0.38 10.80
C TYR A 116 -1.03 -1.76 10.20
N VAL A 117 -0.35 -2.82 10.61
CA VAL A 117 -0.74 -4.19 10.27
C VAL A 117 -2.16 -4.46 10.76
N GLY A 118 -2.47 -4.06 12.00
CA GLY A 118 -3.80 -4.20 12.59
C GLY A 118 -4.90 -3.47 11.80
N VAL A 119 -4.60 -2.34 11.17
CA VAL A 119 -5.53 -1.64 10.27
C VAL A 119 -5.95 -2.56 9.12
N TRP A 120 -5.00 -3.23 8.48
CA TRP A 120 -5.30 -4.15 7.38
C TRP A 120 -6.04 -5.39 7.83
N GLU A 121 -5.71 -5.93 9.01
CA GLU A 121 -6.46 -7.04 9.60
C GLU A 121 -7.92 -6.66 9.81
N GLU A 122 -8.17 -5.49 10.38
CA GLU A 122 -9.53 -4.99 10.61
C GLU A 122 -10.30 -4.77 9.30
N LEU A 123 -9.66 -4.17 8.30
CA LEU A 123 -10.26 -3.96 6.99
C LEU A 123 -10.65 -5.28 6.33
N LEU A 124 -9.75 -6.26 6.36
CA LEU A 124 -10.00 -7.59 5.79
C LEU A 124 -11.09 -8.34 6.55
N ALA A 125 -11.18 -8.18 7.86
CA ALA A 125 -12.23 -8.78 8.67
C ALA A 125 -13.59 -8.11 8.44
N THR A 126 -13.61 -6.82 8.14
CA THR A 126 -14.84 -6.03 7.96
C THR A 126 -15.46 -6.23 6.58
N HIS A 127 -14.65 -6.41 5.55
CA HIS A 127 -15.12 -6.45 4.16
C HIS A 127 -14.86 -7.83 3.54
N ASP A 128 -15.90 -8.63 3.39
CA ASP A 128 -15.79 -9.98 2.82
C ASP A 128 -15.33 -9.99 1.35
N ASN A 129 -15.55 -8.89 0.64
CA ASN A 129 -15.15 -8.71 -0.75
C ASN A 129 -13.80 -7.99 -0.92
N LEU A 130 -13.01 -7.89 0.14
CA LEU A 130 -11.67 -7.29 0.10
C LEU A 130 -10.60 -8.38 0.14
N ALA A 131 -9.59 -8.24 -0.70
CA ALA A 131 -8.35 -9.00 -0.64
C ALA A 131 -7.16 -8.06 -0.82
N ALA A 132 -6.02 -8.46 -0.30
CA ALA A 132 -4.79 -7.69 -0.40
C ALA A 132 -3.60 -8.61 -0.66
N PHE A 133 -2.60 -8.10 -1.36
CA PHE A 133 -1.34 -8.81 -1.58
C PHE A 133 -0.18 -7.83 -1.60
N GLY A 134 1.01 -8.33 -1.34
CA GLY A 134 2.21 -7.51 -1.36
C GLY A 134 3.43 -8.28 -0.88
N TYR A 135 4.53 -7.56 -0.75
CA TYR A 135 5.81 -8.09 -0.31
C TYR A 135 6.33 -7.23 0.82
N THR A 136 7.06 -7.84 1.74
CA THR A 136 7.71 -7.13 2.84
C THR A 136 9.18 -7.50 2.92
N HIS A 137 10.01 -6.53 3.34
CA HIS A 137 11.40 -6.75 3.70
C HIS A 137 11.60 -6.87 5.22
N ARG A 138 10.52 -7.00 5.99
CA ARG A 138 10.54 -7.26 7.44
C ARG A 138 10.82 -8.75 7.69
N ASN A 139 12.08 -9.16 7.51
CA ASN A 139 12.48 -10.57 7.55
C ASN A 139 13.02 -11.04 8.91
N ASP A 140 13.29 -10.11 9.84
CA ASP A 140 13.79 -10.44 11.16
C ASP A 140 12.67 -11.03 12.02
N PRO A 141 12.77 -12.30 12.48
CA PRO A 141 11.73 -12.92 13.30
C PRO A 141 11.47 -12.24 14.64
N SER A 142 12.43 -11.47 15.16
CA SER A 142 12.27 -10.70 16.40
C SER A 142 11.56 -9.37 16.19
N CYS A 143 11.36 -8.95 14.95
CA CYS A 143 10.68 -7.71 14.63
C CYS A 143 9.19 -7.80 14.95
N ALA A 144 8.67 -6.87 15.76
CA ALA A 144 7.26 -6.85 16.14
C ALA A 144 6.32 -6.78 14.94
N ILE A 145 6.69 -6.03 13.89
CA ILE A 145 5.91 -5.95 12.65
C ILE A 145 5.84 -7.33 11.98
N ARG A 146 6.98 -8.04 11.90
CA ARG A 146 7.03 -9.37 11.31
C ARG A 146 6.14 -10.36 12.06
N GLN A 147 6.21 -10.31 13.40
CA GLN A 147 5.39 -11.18 14.24
C GLN A 147 3.89 -10.93 14.04
N GLU A 148 3.49 -9.69 13.84
CA GLU A 148 2.09 -9.34 13.58
C GLU A 148 1.64 -9.82 12.18
N LEU A 149 2.55 -9.88 11.21
CA LEU A 149 2.24 -10.35 9.85
C LEU A 149 2.06 -11.87 9.74
N GLU A 150 2.54 -12.63 10.71
CA GLU A 150 2.41 -14.10 10.76
C GLU A 150 1.07 -14.54 11.34
#